data_1ba3c5c90e16c0c2659e8bdcb86e6fa2
#
_entry.id   1ba3c5c90e16c0c2659e8bdcb86e6fa2
#
_cell.length_a   1.000
_cell.length_b   1.000
_cell.length_c   1.000
_cell.angle_alpha   90.00
_cell.angle_beta   90.00
_cell.angle_gamma   90.00
#
_symmetry.space_group_name_H-M   'P 1'
#
loop_
_entity.id
_entity.type
_entity.pdbx_description
1 polymer ?
#
loop_
_entity_poly.entity_id
_entity_poly.type
_entity_poly.pdbx_seq_one_letter_code
_entity_poly.pdbx_strand_id
1 'polypeptide(L)'
;MESKKTYPVSWVVMQNTIQECFKSMSIDEKRLLILASPIARTIDATEKDAITITSEEFAKECGIKTNSAYSQMEEASKSLLRRYFSYGDTKKKTYCNWVIRAIYENGAISICFPDEVLLMLKEFDKLNPYTKYKKDIVLSLKKDYSFDLYHLAKKHQAMGQFEMSLEPVSYTHLRAHET
;
A
#
# COMPACT_ATOMS: atom_id res chain seq x y z
N MET A 1 12.89 3.28 -27.40
CA MET A 1 12.36 2.47 -26.28
C MET A 1 13.02 2.95 -24.99
N GLU A 2 12.36 3.75 -24.18
CA GLU A 2 12.89 4.07 -22.85
C GLU A 2 12.92 2.77 -22.03
N SER A 3 14.07 2.39 -21.51
CA SER A 3 14.21 1.21 -20.66
C SER A 3 13.35 1.42 -19.40
N LYS A 4 12.42 0.49 -19.17
CA LYS A 4 11.59 0.47 -17.96
C LYS A 4 12.53 0.49 -16.75
N LYS A 5 12.48 1.54 -15.92
CA LYS A 5 13.32 1.63 -14.72
C LYS A 5 13.01 0.45 -13.79
N THR A 6 14.00 -0.40 -13.58
CA THR A 6 13.89 -1.50 -12.63
C THR A 6 14.43 -1.08 -11.26
N TYR A 7 13.72 -1.41 -10.19
CA TYR A 7 14.14 -1.17 -8.82
C TYR A 7 14.32 -2.51 -8.09
N PRO A 8 15.35 -2.63 -7.23
CA PRO A 8 15.51 -3.83 -6.41
C PRO A 8 14.28 -4.12 -5.54
N VAL A 9 14.08 -5.39 -5.18
CA VAL A 9 12.96 -5.82 -4.32
C VAL A 9 12.99 -5.23 -2.90
N SER A 10 14.15 -4.75 -2.46
CA SER A 10 14.32 -4.02 -1.20
C SER A 10 13.74 -2.59 -1.23
N TRP A 11 13.31 -2.12 -2.41
CA TRP A 11 12.68 -0.82 -2.58
C TRP A 11 11.19 -0.97 -2.87
N VAL A 12 10.41 -0.22 -2.13
CA VAL A 12 9.00 0.02 -2.42
C VAL A 12 8.90 1.26 -3.29
N VAL A 13 8.19 1.15 -4.40
CA VAL A 13 7.95 2.26 -5.33
C VAL A 13 6.47 2.28 -5.66
N MET A 14 5.82 3.40 -5.43
CA MET A 14 4.39 3.57 -5.66
C MET A 14 4.10 4.93 -6.27
N GLN A 15 3.09 5.01 -7.15
CA GLN A 15 2.59 6.28 -7.66
C GLN A 15 2.10 7.17 -6.51
N ASN A 16 2.31 8.49 -6.62
CA ASN A 16 1.88 9.44 -5.58
C ASN A 16 0.35 9.50 -5.40
N THR A 17 -0.41 9.11 -6.41
CA THR A 17 -1.88 9.00 -6.35
C THR A 17 -2.38 8.04 -5.28
N ILE A 18 -1.60 7.03 -4.92
CA ILE A 18 -1.96 6.04 -3.88
C ILE A 18 -2.08 6.68 -2.49
N GLN A 19 -1.37 7.77 -2.24
CA GLN A 19 -1.38 8.47 -0.95
C GLN A 19 -2.77 8.94 -0.54
N GLU A 20 -3.54 9.47 -1.48
CA GLU A 20 -4.92 9.93 -1.21
C GLU A 20 -5.80 8.77 -0.73
N CYS A 21 -5.54 7.58 -1.25
CA CYS A 21 -6.28 6.37 -0.91
C CYS A 21 -5.86 5.78 0.44
N PHE A 22 -4.62 6.03 0.87
CA PHE A 22 -4.06 5.46 2.11
C PHE A 22 -4.62 6.09 3.38
N LYS A 23 -5.10 7.33 3.35
CA LYS A 23 -5.57 8.08 4.53
C LYS A 23 -6.61 7.33 5.38
N SER A 24 -7.44 6.50 4.77
CA SER A 24 -8.48 5.73 5.46
C SER A 24 -8.12 4.27 5.73
N MET A 25 -6.94 3.83 5.33
CA MET A 25 -6.49 2.45 5.51
C MET A 25 -5.82 2.22 6.86
N SER A 26 -6.03 1.03 7.42
CA SER A 26 -5.25 0.58 8.58
C SER A 26 -3.79 0.34 8.23
N ILE A 27 -2.93 0.27 9.24
CA ILE A 27 -1.51 0.00 9.04
C ILE A 27 -1.29 -1.36 8.34
N ASP A 28 -2.10 -2.37 8.64
CA ASP A 28 -1.96 -3.70 8.05
C ASP A 28 -2.45 -3.75 6.60
N GLU A 29 -3.47 -2.99 6.23
CA GLU A 29 -3.85 -2.78 4.82
C GLU A 29 -2.69 -2.16 4.03
N LYS A 30 -2.07 -1.10 4.56
CA LYS A 30 -0.90 -0.44 3.96
C LYS A 30 0.29 -1.41 3.83
N ARG A 31 0.56 -2.21 4.86
CA ARG A 31 1.63 -3.22 4.86
C ARG A 31 1.45 -4.26 3.77
N LEU A 32 0.24 -4.75 3.56
CA LEU A 32 -0.04 -5.69 2.46
C LEU A 32 0.27 -5.08 1.09
N LEU A 33 -0.14 -3.85 0.84
CA LEU A 33 0.15 -3.16 -0.42
C LEU A 33 1.65 -2.89 -0.60
N ILE A 34 2.34 -2.54 0.48
CA ILE A 34 3.79 -2.31 0.49
C ILE A 34 4.56 -3.60 0.18
N LEU A 35 4.17 -4.73 0.77
CA LEU A 35 4.78 -6.03 0.50
C LEU A 35 4.45 -6.53 -0.91
N ALA A 36 3.25 -6.28 -1.38
CA ALA A 36 2.82 -6.68 -2.73
C ALA A 36 3.54 -5.91 -3.85
N SER A 37 3.89 -4.64 -3.64
CA SER A 37 4.46 -3.77 -4.68
C SER A 37 5.74 -4.32 -5.33
N PRO A 38 6.79 -4.73 -4.59
CA PRO A 38 7.97 -5.31 -5.22
C PRO A 38 7.67 -6.63 -5.97
N ILE A 39 6.78 -7.45 -5.43
CA ILE A 39 6.38 -8.72 -6.05
C ILE A 39 5.64 -8.45 -7.35
N ALA A 40 4.63 -7.58 -7.33
CA ALA A 40 3.86 -7.20 -8.51
C ALA A 40 4.77 -6.71 -9.64
N ARG A 41 5.76 -5.90 -9.30
CA ARG A 41 6.73 -5.36 -10.24
C ARG A 41 7.67 -6.43 -10.80
N THR A 42 8.12 -7.35 -9.95
CA THR A 42 9.09 -8.41 -10.34
C THR A 42 8.47 -9.39 -11.33
N ILE A 43 7.22 -9.80 -11.12
CA ILE A 43 6.52 -10.74 -11.99
C ILE A 43 5.72 -10.04 -13.12
N ASP A 44 5.75 -8.71 -13.17
CA ASP A 44 4.90 -7.89 -14.04
C ASP A 44 3.42 -8.30 -13.95
N ALA A 45 2.93 -8.39 -12.72
CA ALA A 45 1.63 -8.96 -12.39
C ALA A 45 0.48 -8.31 -13.16
N THR A 46 -0.47 -9.13 -13.57
CA THR A 46 -1.77 -8.75 -14.12
C THR A 46 -2.89 -9.11 -13.13
N GLU A 47 -4.11 -8.71 -13.38
CA GLU A 47 -5.27 -9.05 -12.55
C GLU A 47 -5.53 -10.56 -12.40
N LYS A 48 -4.92 -11.39 -13.27
CA LYS A 48 -5.01 -12.85 -13.22
C LYS A 48 -3.98 -13.48 -12.30
N ASP A 49 -2.93 -12.74 -11.96
CA ASP A 49 -1.81 -13.23 -11.14
C ASP A 49 -2.08 -12.99 -9.67
N ALA A 50 -2.00 -14.05 -8.86
CA ALA A 50 -2.10 -13.94 -7.41
C ALA A 50 -0.73 -13.64 -6.80
N ILE A 51 -0.66 -12.58 -5.99
CA ILE A 51 0.53 -12.23 -5.22
C ILE A 51 0.43 -12.89 -3.87
N THR A 52 1.35 -13.80 -3.56
CA THR A 52 1.34 -14.59 -2.32
C THR A 52 2.28 -13.98 -1.29
N ILE A 53 1.78 -13.80 -0.07
CA ILE A 53 2.52 -13.33 1.10
C ILE A 53 2.29 -14.36 2.22
N THR A 54 3.36 -14.90 2.78
CA THR A 54 3.26 -15.83 3.92
C THR A 54 3.14 -15.07 5.23
N SER A 55 2.53 -15.71 6.24
CA SER A 55 2.43 -15.14 7.58
C SER A 55 3.80 -14.96 8.24
N GLU A 56 4.76 -15.82 7.92
CA GLU A 56 6.15 -15.71 8.38
C GLU A 56 6.85 -14.49 7.79
N GLU A 57 6.69 -14.27 6.48
CA GLU A 57 7.23 -13.09 5.80
C GLU A 57 6.61 -11.81 6.34
N PHE A 58 5.29 -11.76 6.47
CA PHE A 58 4.60 -10.61 7.04
C PHE A 58 5.05 -10.31 8.47
N ALA A 59 5.15 -11.32 9.32
CA ALA A 59 5.63 -11.18 10.68
C ALA A 59 7.05 -10.63 10.75
N LYS A 60 7.96 -11.21 9.97
CA LYS A 60 9.38 -10.82 9.91
C LYS A 60 9.56 -9.40 9.39
N GLU A 61 8.96 -9.08 8.25
CA GLU A 61 9.11 -7.79 7.59
C GLU A 61 8.45 -6.64 8.39
N CYS A 62 7.31 -6.90 9.01
CA CYS A 62 6.58 -5.90 9.80
C CYS A 62 6.97 -5.86 11.29
N GLY A 63 7.83 -6.76 11.75
CA GLY A 63 8.26 -6.85 13.15
C GLY A 63 7.11 -7.11 14.12
N ILE A 64 6.21 -8.05 13.75
CA ILE A 64 5.07 -8.47 14.57
C ILE A 64 5.20 -9.95 14.97
N LYS A 65 4.40 -10.38 15.93
CA LYS A 65 4.42 -11.77 16.39
C LYS A 65 3.82 -12.70 15.34
N THR A 66 4.48 -13.81 15.05
CA THR A 66 4.05 -14.78 14.02
C THR A 66 2.66 -15.34 14.28
N ASN A 67 2.30 -15.60 15.55
CA ASN A 67 1.00 -16.15 15.92
C ASN A 67 -0.19 -15.21 15.64
N SER A 68 0.04 -13.91 15.49
CA SER A 68 -0.99 -12.92 15.13
C SER A 68 -0.93 -12.47 13.68
N ALA A 69 0.18 -12.76 12.98
CA ALA A 69 0.41 -12.28 11.61
C ALA A 69 -0.67 -12.75 10.63
N TYR A 70 -1.04 -14.03 10.67
CA TYR A 70 -2.03 -14.57 9.76
C TYR A 70 -3.40 -13.90 9.90
N SER A 71 -3.89 -13.76 11.14
CA SER A 71 -5.18 -13.10 11.39
C SER A 71 -5.17 -11.62 11.01
N GLN A 72 -4.06 -10.91 11.24
CA GLN A 72 -3.92 -9.51 10.82
C GLN A 72 -3.94 -9.38 9.29
N MET A 73 -3.22 -10.25 8.57
CA MET A 73 -3.25 -10.30 7.11
C MET A 73 -4.64 -10.64 6.58
N GLU A 74 -5.30 -11.62 7.18
CA GLU A 74 -6.66 -12.03 6.79
C GLU A 74 -7.64 -10.87 6.94
N GLU A 75 -7.68 -10.20 8.09
CA GLU A 75 -8.55 -9.05 8.31
C GLU A 75 -8.24 -7.87 7.39
N ALA A 76 -6.96 -7.57 7.17
CA ALA A 76 -6.54 -6.52 6.25
C ALA A 76 -6.97 -6.81 4.81
N SER A 77 -6.80 -8.04 4.33
CA SER A 77 -7.21 -8.42 2.97
C SER A 77 -8.74 -8.44 2.80
N LYS A 78 -9.50 -8.87 3.82
CA LYS A 78 -10.97 -8.76 3.82
C LYS A 78 -11.43 -7.30 3.80
N SER A 79 -10.72 -6.43 4.51
CA SER A 79 -11.00 -4.99 4.49
C SER A 79 -10.74 -4.40 3.09
N LEU A 80 -9.62 -4.73 2.45
CA LEU A 80 -9.30 -4.30 1.09
C LEU A 80 -10.29 -4.83 0.05
N LEU A 81 -10.83 -6.05 0.21
CA LEU A 81 -11.89 -6.59 -0.64
C LEU A 81 -13.19 -5.77 -0.59
N ARG A 82 -13.52 -5.21 0.55
CA ARG A 82 -14.73 -4.39 0.77
C ARG A 82 -14.52 -2.92 0.45
N ARG A 83 -13.27 -2.48 0.40
CA ARG A 83 -12.91 -1.09 0.17
C ARG A 83 -12.85 -0.79 -1.32
N TYR A 84 -13.35 0.36 -1.70
CA TYR A 84 -13.23 0.86 -3.07
C TYR A 84 -12.67 2.27 -3.10
N PHE A 85 -12.15 2.67 -4.23
CA PHE A 85 -11.81 4.04 -4.58
C PHE A 85 -12.52 4.43 -5.88
N SER A 86 -12.55 5.71 -6.16
CA SER A 86 -13.14 6.21 -7.40
C SER A 86 -12.21 7.20 -8.08
N TYR A 87 -12.25 7.20 -9.39
CA TYR A 87 -11.51 8.12 -10.24
C TYR A 87 -12.34 8.53 -11.45
N GLY A 88 -11.88 9.58 -12.16
CA GLY A 88 -12.62 10.17 -13.28
C GLY A 88 -13.09 11.59 -12.98
N ASP A 89 -13.99 12.08 -13.80
CA ASP A 89 -14.54 13.43 -13.72
C ASP A 89 -16.06 13.43 -13.46
N THR A 90 -16.67 14.60 -13.59
CA THR A 90 -18.12 14.77 -13.40
C THR A 90 -18.99 14.06 -14.45
N LYS A 91 -18.42 13.75 -15.63
CA LYS A 91 -19.13 13.08 -16.73
C LYS A 91 -18.97 11.56 -16.69
N LYS A 92 -17.82 11.08 -16.23
CA LYS A 92 -17.52 9.64 -16.12
C LYS A 92 -16.76 9.37 -14.83
N LYS A 93 -17.41 8.68 -13.90
CA LYS A 93 -16.82 8.25 -12.63
C LYS A 93 -16.76 6.73 -12.57
N THR A 94 -15.55 6.21 -12.33
CA THR A 94 -15.31 4.77 -12.19
C THR A 94 -15.06 4.43 -10.72
N TYR A 95 -15.65 3.33 -10.26
CA TYR A 95 -15.43 2.77 -8.93
C TYR A 95 -14.69 1.44 -9.07
N CYS A 96 -13.64 1.25 -8.29
CA CYS A 96 -12.79 0.07 -8.33
C CYS A 96 -12.50 -0.42 -6.91
N ASN A 97 -12.60 -1.72 -6.68
CA ASN A 97 -12.16 -2.32 -5.43
C ASN A 97 -10.63 -2.42 -5.37
N TRP A 98 -10.08 -2.41 -4.15
CA TRP A 98 -8.63 -2.57 -3.96
C TRP A 98 -8.15 -3.99 -4.25
N VAL A 99 -8.97 -4.98 -4.00
CA VAL A 99 -8.66 -6.40 -4.19
C VAL A 99 -9.82 -7.07 -4.90
N ILE A 100 -9.53 -7.88 -5.91
CA ILE A 100 -10.52 -8.67 -6.67
C ILE A 100 -10.83 -9.97 -5.92
N ARG A 101 -9.78 -10.64 -5.42
CA ARG A 101 -9.87 -11.95 -4.81
C ARG A 101 -8.73 -12.15 -3.80
N ALA A 102 -9.04 -12.78 -2.69
CA ALA A 102 -8.06 -13.25 -1.71
C ALA A 102 -8.28 -14.75 -1.42
N ILE A 103 -7.20 -15.51 -1.41
CA ILE A 103 -7.19 -16.95 -1.14
C ILE A 103 -6.35 -17.17 0.12
N TYR A 104 -6.90 -17.93 1.06
CA TYR A 104 -6.26 -18.26 2.35
C TYR A 104 -5.91 -19.74 2.37
N GLU A 105 -4.63 -20.05 2.36
CA GLU A 105 -4.17 -21.42 2.29
C GLU A 105 -2.78 -21.58 2.91
N ASN A 106 -2.59 -22.64 3.71
CA ASN A 106 -1.28 -23.05 4.23
C ASN A 106 -0.47 -21.94 4.91
N GLY A 107 -1.11 -21.07 5.71
CA GLY A 107 -0.43 -19.97 6.38
C GLY A 107 -0.01 -18.82 5.45
N ALA A 108 -0.56 -18.75 4.26
CA ALA A 108 -0.32 -17.70 3.28
C ALA A 108 -1.62 -17.06 2.79
N ILE A 109 -1.51 -15.85 2.28
CA ILE A 109 -2.58 -15.15 1.59
C ILE A 109 -2.12 -14.84 0.18
N SER A 110 -2.93 -15.24 -0.80
CA SER A 110 -2.72 -14.93 -2.21
C SER A 110 -3.77 -13.93 -2.67
N ILE A 111 -3.33 -12.76 -3.12
CA ILE A 111 -4.18 -11.61 -3.44
C ILE A 111 -4.10 -11.30 -4.93
N CYS A 112 -5.25 -11.18 -5.59
CA CYS A 112 -5.36 -10.66 -6.95
C CYS A 112 -5.81 -9.19 -6.88
N PHE A 113 -5.04 -8.32 -7.49
CA PHE A 113 -5.34 -6.89 -7.58
C PHE A 113 -5.92 -6.54 -8.95
N PRO A 114 -6.84 -5.57 -9.06
CA PRO A 114 -7.26 -5.05 -10.36
C PRO A 114 -6.12 -4.29 -11.05
N ASP A 115 -6.19 -4.18 -12.36
CA ASP A 115 -5.14 -3.53 -13.15
C ASP A 115 -4.90 -2.07 -12.70
N GLU A 116 -5.92 -1.34 -12.27
CA GLU A 116 -5.79 0.02 -11.75
C GLU A 116 -4.90 0.10 -10.52
N VAL A 117 -5.00 -0.86 -9.60
CA VAL A 117 -4.13 -0.93 -8.43
C VAL A 117 -2.72 -1.36 -8.83
N LEU A 118 -2.60 -2.34 -9.72
CA LEU A 118 -1.31 -2.82 -10.23
C LEU A 118 -0.54 -1.71 -10.94
N LEU A 119 -1.21 -0.84 -11.71
CA LEU A 119 -0.58 0.33 -12.33
C LEU A 119 0.06 1.25 -11.27
N MET A 120 -0.64 1.52 -10.17
CA MET A 120 -0.10 2.32 -9.07
C MET A 120 1.10 1.68 -8.37
N LEU A 121 1.19 0.35 -8.38
CA LEU A 121 2.25 -0.41 -7.70
C LEU A 121 3.46 -0.71 -8.59
N LYS A 122 3.36 -0.61 -9.90
CA LYS A 122 4.43 -1.07 -10.82
C LYS A 122 4.78 -0.14 -11.98
N GLU A 123 3.96 0.86 -12.32
CA GLU A 123 4.24 1.79 -13.42
C GLU A 123 4.64 3.17 -12.90
N PHE A 124 5.83 3.65 -13.33
CA PHE A 124 6.44 4.86 -12.83
C PHE A 124 7.16 5.59 -13.97
N ASP A 125 6.70 6.80 -14.29
CA ASP A 125 7.29 7.66 -15.30
C ASP A 125 7.04 9.15 -14.99
N LYS A 126 7.31 10.03 -15.94
CA LYS A 126 7.06 11.47 -15.78
C LYS A 126 5.57 11.83 -15.70
N LEU A 127 4.71 11.03 -16.33
CA LEU A 127 3.26 11.24 -16.32
C LEU A 127 2.62 10.67 -15.06
N ASN A 128 3.28 9.68 -14.43
CA ASN A 128 2.84 9.02 -13.22
C ASN A 128 3.88 9.26 -12.11
N PRO A 129 3.87 10.43 -11.47
CA PRO A 129 4.83 10.76 -10.41
C PRO A 129 4.77 9.74 -9.27
N TYR A 130 5.92 9.36 -8.76
CA TYR A 130 6.06 8.29 -7.77
C TYR A 130 7.02 8.67 -6.65
N THR A 131 6.89 7.95 -5.55
CA THR A 131 7.80 8.01 -4.40
C THR A 131 8.41 6.64 -4.16
N LYS A 132 9.68 6.61 -3.78
CA LYS A 132 10.41 5.39 -3.44
C LYS A 132 10.98 5.47 -2.03
N TYR A 133 10.97 4.34 -1.33
CA TYR A 133 11.54 4.20 0.01
C TYR A 133 12.04 2.78 0.25
N LYS A 134 12.96 2.63 1.20
CA LYS A 134 13.41 1.31 1.59
C LYS A 134 12.31 0.55 2.33
N LYS A 135 12.07 -0.69 1.93
CA LYS A 135 11.01 -1.55 2.44
C LYS A 135 11.10 -1.76 3.96
N ASP A 136 12.28 -2.05 4.46
CA ASP A 136 12.53 -2.26 5.89
C ASP A 136 12.20 -1.04 6.75
N ILE A 137 12.49 0.17 6.26
CA ILE A 137 12.17 1.40 6.97
C ILE A 137 10.66 1.61 7.03
N VAL A 138 9.97 1.54 5.90
CA VAL A 138 8.54 1.83 5.84
C VAL A 138 7.71 0.79 6.60
N LEU A 139 8.11 -0.48 6.58
CA LEU A 139 7.42 -1.56 7.30
C LEU A 139 7.69 -1.53 8.81
N SER A 140 8.76 -0.86 9.27
CA SER A 140 9.04 -0.66 10.69
C SER A 140 8.11 0.33 11.38
N LEU A 141 7.37 1.14 10.63
CA LEU A 141 6.42 2.11 11.16
C LEU A 141 5.25 1.41 11.86
N LYS A 142 4.82 1.94 13.00
CA LYS A 142 3.84 1.28 13.89
C LYS A 142 2.47 1.95 13.92
N LYS A 143 2.34 3.16 13.40
CA LYS A 143 1.10 3.94 13.42
C LYS A 143 0.67 4.32 12.00
N ASP A 144 -0.63 4.33 11.75
CA ASP A 144 -1.20 4.69 10.45
C ASP A 144 -0.70 6.03 9.95
N TYR A 145 -0.74 7.05 10.81
CA TYR A 145 -0.30 8.40 10.47
C TYR A 145 1.22 8.51 10.25
N SER A 146 2.02 7.64 10.87
CA SER A 146 3.48 7.65 10.67
C SER A 146 3.84 7.29 9.23
N PHE A 147 3.09 6.37 8.63
CA PHE A 147 3.25 6.04 7.23
C PHE A 147 2.93 7.23 6.32
N ASP A 148 1.80 7.89 6.56
CA ASP A 148 1.36 9.04 5.76
C ASP A 148 2.35 10.21 5.86
N LEU A 149 2.85 10.49 7.08
CA LEU A 149 3.91 11.49 7.31
C LEU A 149 5.21 11.13 6.59
N TYR A 150 5.64 9.88 6.69
CA TYR A 150 6.86 9.41 6.04
C TYR A 150 6.75 9.51 4.52
N HIS A 151 5.60 9.11 3.95
CA HIS A 151 5.35 9.24 2.52
C HIS A 151 5.41 10.71 2.06
N LEU A 152 4.75 11.63 2.80
CA LEU A 152 4.81 13.06 2.51
C LEU A 152 6.23 13.62 2.57
N ALA A 153 6.98 13.28 3.60
CA ALA A 153 8.37 13.71 3.75
C ALA A 153 9.24 13.21 2.58
N LYS A 154 9.07 11.97 2.16
CA LYS A 154 9.79 11.39 1.01
C LYS A 154 9.38 12.01 -0.31
N LYS A 155 8.08 12.27 -0.51
CA LYS A 155 7.55 12.93 -1.71
C LYS A 155 8.14 14.33 -1.89
N HIS A 156 8.30 15.08 -0.80
CA HIS A 156 8.79 16.47 -0.81
C HIS A 156 10.28 16.60 -0.43
N GLN A 157 11.01 15.49 -0.36
CA GLN A 157 12.41 15.49 0.07
C GLN A 157 13.30 16.43 -0.75
N ALA A 158 13.08 16.53 -2.05
CA ALA A 158 13.84 17.43 -2.93
C ALA A 158 13.56 18.92 -2.66
N MET A 159 12.40 19.25 -2.09
CA MET A 159 12.01 20.63 -1.75
C MET A 159 12.53 21.06 -0.38
N GLY A 160 12.98 20.12 0.46
CA GLY A 160 13.50 20.36 1.80
C GLY A 160 12.44 20.72 2.86
N GLN A 161 11.21 20.98 2.45
CA GLN A 161 10.10 21.32 3.36
C GLN A 161 8.75 20.90 2.78
N PHE A 162 7.78 20.68 3.66
CA PHE A 162 6.37 20.51 3.31
C PHE A 162 5.49 21.00 4.47
N GLU A 163 4.28 21.39 4.14
CA GLU A 163 3.25 21.75 5.12
C GLU A 163 2.10 20.74 5.04
N MET A 164 1.50 20.43 6.17
CA MET A 164 0.29 19.64 6.24
C MET A 164 -0.64 20.15 7.34
N SER A 165 -1.94 20.03 7.10
CA SER A 165 -2.92 20.27 8.14
C SER A 165 -2.87 19.16 9.18
N LEU A 166 -2.83 19.51 10.47
CA LEU A 166 -2.90 18.56 11.57
C LEU A 166 -4.34 18.13 11.91
N GLU A 167 -5.34 18.82 11.37
CA GLU A 167 -6.74 18.49 11.65
C GLU A 167 -7.12 17.04 11.35
N PRO A 168 -6.78 16.46 10.18
CA PRO A 168 -7.05 15.06 9.91
C PRO A 168 -6.33 14.10 10.86
N VAL A 169 -5.14 14.47 11.35
CA VAL A 169 -4.32 13.66 12.26
C VAL A 169 -4.88 13.72 13.68
N SER A 170 -5.26 14.91 14.16
CA SER A 170 -5.82 15.08 15.50
C SER A 170 -7.20 14.44 15.66
N TYR A 171 -8.04 14.47 14.63
CA TYR A 171 -9.35 13.81 14.63
C TYR A 171 -9.23 12.29 14.74
N THR A 172 -8.30 11.68 14.03
CA THR A 172 -8.08 10.23 14.11
C THR A 172 -7.54 9.82 15.47
N HIS A 173 -6.72 10.66 16.09
CA HIS A 173 -6.12 10.41 17.41
C HIS A 173 -7.13 10.60 18.55
N LEU A 174 -8.00 11.61 18.48
CA LEU A 174 -9.06 11.83 19.46
C LEU A 174 -10.11 10.73 19.46
N ARG A 175 -10.52 10.21 18.30
CA ARG A 175 -11.46 9.08 18.20
C ARG A 175 -10.90 7.76 18.74
N ALA A 176 -9.59 7.55 18.69
CA ALA A 176 -8.95 6.37 19.25
C ALA A 176 -8.92 6.36 20.78
N HIS A 177 -9.15 7.52 21.44
CA HIS A 177 -9.21 7.66 22.90
C HIS A 177 -10.65 7.70 23.47
N GLU A 178 -11.67 7.86 22.62
CA GLU A 178 -13.08 7.87 23.04
C GLU A 178 -13.76 6.48 22.94
N THR A 179 -13.05 5.49 22.50
CA THR A 179 -13.45 4.08 22.54
C THR A 179 -12.59 3.35 23.56
#